data_0a9bf4848c01c5204a58aec3891fc0c3
#
_entry.id   0a9bf4848c01c5204a58aec3891fc0c3
#
_cell.length_a   1.000
_cell.length_b   1.000
_cell.length_c   1.000
_cell.angle_alpha   90.00
_cell.angle_beta   90.00
_cell.angle_gamma   90.00
#
_symmetry.space_group_name_H-M   'P 1'
#
loop_
_entity.id
_entity.type
_entity.pdbx_description
1 polymer ?
#
loop_
_entity_poly.entity_id
_entity_poly.type
_entity_poly.pdbx_seq_one_letter_code
_entity_poly.pdbx_strand_id
1 'polypeptide(L)'
;MKSLANFLRHNFKTVSFGWVLTFLSSFGQTFLISLYVPEIIKTFNISEGTFGSIYALGTVIASVVLITVGHTIDHKPVKLVVFFNFLGLILSCLLLSFSTYHISLLIIAMIGLRLTGQGMLSHISQTVMSRYYGANRGKALSVAALGFPMGEAIFPICITTLIVTYGFEVAAQASAGFLILYLFLLSFRDLSYFDQESQVAEKPSLKLLAKDFGGLIKDRRFGILMPSTFMLSFTSTAVFLYQYTFVEEKGWSVSLYAAFFTGYAITRFVMSVIGGLWVDKFTAKKLYRFFLIPQALGLLPFAFMDSILGALIFLIMTGITTGVAGTVKSAVLAEVYGTQKLGAVNSLFSMSMILSTAAAPLLIGFLIDQGVAFPYLILTLFGLLLLAILNSQRLGSVPPAAA
;
A
#
# COMPACT_ATOMS: atom_id res chain seq x y z
N MET A 1 8.78 18.46 17.74
CA MET A 1 8.04 19.30 16.75
C MET A 1 8.89 20.44 16.18
N LYS A 2 9.55 21.30 16.97
CA LYS A 2 10.41 22.40 16.45
C LYS A 2 11.50 21.92 15.48
N SER A 3 12.13 20.75 15.72
CA SER A 3 13.16 20.17 14.85
C SER A 3 12.63 19.73 13.47
N LEU A 4 11.40 19.20 13.40
CA LEU A 4 10.78 18.80 12.11
C LEU A 4 10.32 20.03 11.31
N ALA A 5 9.74 21.04 11.99
CA ALA A 5 9.34 22.30 11.34
C ALA A 5 10.54 23.03 10.73
N ASN A 6 11.65 23.10 11.45
CA ASN A 6 12.89 23.67 10.93
C ASN A 6 13.45 22.86 9.75
N PHE A 7 13.40 21.53 9.82
CA PHE A 7 13.81 20.66 8.72
C PHE A 7 12.98 20.92 7.46
N LEU A 8 11.65 20.99 7.60
CA LEU A 8 10.72 21.27 6.50
C LEU A 8 10.98 22.64 5.87
N ARG A 9 11.17 23.67 6.68
CA ARG A 9 11.41 25.02 6.19
C ARG A 9 12.65 25.12 5.29
N HIS A 10 13.73 24.40 5.63
CA HIS A 10 14.97 24.43 4.88
C HIS A 10 15.00 23.47 3.70
N ASN A 11 14.20 22.39 3.72
CA ASN A 11 14.26 21.30 2.76
C ASN A 11 12.95 21.12 1.97
N PHE A 12 12.03 22.07 2.03
CA PHE A 12 10.71 21.94 1.43
C PHE A 12 10.76 21.54 -0.05
N LYS A 13 11.64 22.18 -0.83
CA LYS A 13 11.79 21.94 -2.28
C LYS A 13 12.20 20.49 -2.57
N THR A 14 13.09 19.90 -1.78
CA THR A 14 13.63 18.56 -2.01
C THR A 14 12.74 17.47 -1.39
N VAL A 15 12.21 17.69 -0.18
CA VAL A 15 11.31 16.72 0.48
C VAL A 15 9.95 16.64 -0.20
N SER A 16 9.44 17.77 -0.74
CA SER A 16 8.18 17.79 -1.51
C SER A 16 8.22 16.88 -2.73
N PHE A 17 9.38 16.65 -3.33
CA PHE A 17 9.54 15.70 -4.42
C PHE A 17 9.14 14.28 -3.97
N GLY A 18 9.73 13.78 -2.87
CA GLY A 18 9.38 12.47 -2.32
C GLY A 18 7.90 12.37 -1.92
N TRP A 19 7.35 13.44 -1.35
CA TRP A 19 5.93 13.53 -0.99
C TRP A 19 5.01 13.43 -2.21
N VAL A 20 5.32 14.16 -3.29
CA VAL A 20 4.51 14.10 -4.53
C VAL A 20 4.56 12.71 -5.16
N LEU A 21 5.71 12.03 -5.15
CA LEU A 21 5.80 10.66 -5.68
C LEU A 21 4.90 9.70 -4.92
N THR A 22 4.86 9.76 -3.58
CA THR A 22 3.97 8.91 -2.79
C THR A 22 2.50 9.31 -2.93
N PHE A 23 2.19 10.61 -3.07
CA PHE A 23 0.85 11.10 -3.37
C PHE A 23 0.34 10.56 -4.70
N LEU A 24 1.14 10.67 -5.77
CA LEU A 24 0.77 10.19 -7.11
C LEU A 24 0.86 8.66 -7.26
N SER A 25 1.53 7.96 -6.34
CA SER A 25 1.50 6.50 -6.30
C SER A 25 0.08 5.95 -6.08
N SER A 26 -0.82 6.79 -5.61
CA SER A 26 -2.24 6.47 -5.40
C SER A 26 -2.91 5.88 -6.63
N PHE A 27 -2.53 6.29 -7.84
CA PHE A 27 -3.11 5.76 -9.08
C PHE A 27 -2.85 4.26 -9.30
N GLY A 28 -1.85 3.67 -8.63
CA GLY A 28 -1.61 2.23 -8.64
C GLY A 28 -2.00 1.51 -7.34
N GLN A 29 -2.54 2.22 -6.34
CA GLN A 29 -2.91 1.64 -5.05
C GLN A 29 -4.26 0.95 -5.11
N THR A 30 -4.42 -0.09 -4.28
CA THR A 30 -5.64 -0.90 -4.21
C THR A 30 -6.90 -0.07 -4.00
N PHE A 31 -6.85 0.92 -3.10
CA PHE A 31 -8.02 1.73 -2.75
C PHE A 31 -8.55 2.57 -3.92
N LEU A 32 -7.66 2.98 -4.85
CA LEU A 32 -8.08 3.74 -6.02
C LEU A 32 -8.52 2.83 -7.18
N ILE A 33 -7.78 1.72 -7.39
CA ILE A 33 -8.17 0.70 -8.39
C ILE A 33 -9.56 0.15 -8.07
N SER A 34 -9.90 -0.02 -6.81
CA SER A 34 -11.19 -0.57 -6.38
C SER A 34 -12.41 0.26 -6.81
N LEU A 35 -12.23 1.56 -7.08
CA LEU A 35 -13.30 2.42 -7.61
C LEU A 35 -13.78 1.99 -9.00
N TYR A 36 -12.88 1.42 -9.78
CA TYR A 36 -13.15 0.97 -11.14
C TYR A 36 -13.75 -0.46 -11.20
N VAL A 37 -13.63 -1.24 -10.10
CA VAL A 37 -13.96 -2.67 -10.09
C VAL A 37 -15.40 -2.97 -10.49
N PRO A 38 -16.44 -2.34 -9.91
CA PRO A 38 -17.83 -2.62 -10.26
C PRO A 38 -18.11 -2.36 -11.76
N GLU A 39 -17.61 -1.25 -12.28
CA GLU A 39 -17.82 -0.90 -13.68
C GLU A 39 -17.06 -1.85 -14.63
N ILE A 40 -15.85 -2.25 -14.28
CA ILE A 40 -15.08 -3.23 -15.06
C ILE A 40 -15.80 -4.57 -15.10
N ILE A 41 -16.23 -5.09 -13.95
CA ILE A 41 -16.95 -6.37 -13.84
C ILE A 41 -18.20 -6.33 -14.72
N LYS A 42 -18.98 -5.27 -14.62
CA LYS A 42 -20.19 -5.06 -15.42
C LYS A 42 -19.89 -4.95 -16.93
N THR A 43 -18.90 -4.15 -17.31
CA THR A 43 -18.56 -3.91 -18.73
C THR A 43 -18.07 -5.16 -19.43
N PHE A 44 -17.22 -5.95 -18.76
CA PHE A 44 -16.67 -7.17 -19.35
C PHE A 44 -17.54 -8.41 -19.09
N ASN A 45 -18.60 -8.29 -18.30
CA ASN A 45 -19.42 -9.42 -17.87
C ASN A 45 -18.57 -10.57 -17.30
N ILE A 46 -17.60 -10.21 -16.44
CA ILE A 46 -16.72 -11.13 -15.74
C ILE A 46 -17.12 -11.23 -14.27
N SER A 47 -16.70 -12.31 -13.59
CA SER A 47 -16.92 -12.48 -12.18
C SER A 47 -15.89 -11.72 -11.33
N GLU A 48 -16.18 -11.52 -10.04
CA GLU A 48 -15.28 -10.96 -9.05
C GLU A 48 -13.99 -11.80 -8.93
N GLY A 49 -14.09 -13.12 -8.98
CA GLY A 49 -12.95 -14.03 -8.96
C GLY A 49 -12.08 -13.91 -10.20
N THR A 50 -12.69 -13.70 -11.38
CA THR A 50 -11.95 -13.43 -12.61
C THR A 50 -11.18 -12.11 -12.49
N PHE A 51 -11.82 -11.03 -12.02
CA PHE A 51 -11.14 -9.75 -11.79
C PHE A 51 -10.04 -9.90 -10.72
N GLY A 52 -10.32 -10.59 -9.61
CA GLY A 52 -9.34 -10.89 -8.57
C GLY A 52 -8.12 -11.63 -9.10
N SER A 53 -8.31 -12.54 -10.05
CA SER A 53 -7.22 -13.27 -10.72
C SER A 53 -6.38 -12.35 -11.60
N ILE A 54 -7.01 -11.45 -12.37
CA ILE A 54 -6.32 -10.41 -13.17
C ILE A 54 -5.49 -9.49 -12.26
N TYR A 55 -6.07 -9.03 -11.16
CA TYR A 55 -5.38 -8.18 -10.19
C TYR A 55 -4.20 -8.91 -9.52
N ALA A 56 -4.40 -10.17 -9.11
CA ALA A 56 -3.35 -11.00 -8.53
C ALA A 56 -2.19 -11.21 -9.51
N LEU A 57 -2.48 -11.58 -10.75
CA LEU A 57 -1.51 -11.73 -11.83
C LEU A 57 -0.73 -10.43 -12.05
N GLY A 58 -1.44 -9.31 -12.17
CA GLY A 58 -0.85 -7.98 -12.32
C GLY A 58 0.09 -7.63 -11.16
N THR A 59 -0.30 -7.93 -9.92
CA THR A 59 0.50 -7.68 -8.72
C THR A 59 1.77 -8.54 -8.69
N VAL A 60 1.67 -9.83 -9.01
CA VAL A 60 2.82 -10.75 -9.03
C VAL A 60 3.81 -10.36 -10.14
N ILE A 61 3.34 -10.13 -11.37
CA ILE A 61 4.20 -9.72 -12.50
C ILE A 61 4.88 -8.38 -12.18
N ALA A 62 4.12 -7.39 -11.71
CA ALA A 62 4.66 -6.09 -11.32
C ALA A 62 5.76 -6.21 -10.26
N SER A 63 5.58 -7.12 -9.29
CA SER A 63 6.55 -7.33 -8.22
C SER A 63 7.84 -7.98 -8.72
N VAL A 64 7.75 -8.94 -9.63
CA VAL A 64 8.92 -9.57 -10.26
C VAL A 64 9.68 -8.54 -11.12
N VAL A 65 8.95 -7.77 -11.93
CA VAL A 65 9.55 -6.71 -12.77
C VAL A 65 10.18 -5.62 -11.90
N LEU A 66 9.57 -5.26 -10.78
CA LEU A 66 10.11 -4.26 -9.85
C LEU A 66 11.49 -4.65 -9.32
N ILE A 67 11.76 -5.94 -9.09
CA ILE A 67 13.09 -6.41 -8.65
C ILE A 67 14.17 -6.03 -9.67
N THR A 68 13.87 -6.08 -10.96
CA THR A 68 14.82 -5.77 -12.03
C THR A 68 14.87 -4.27 -12.35
N VAL A 69 13.69 -3.63 -12.49
CA VAL A 69 13.58 -2.22 -12.89
C VAL A 69 13.89 -1.29 -11.71
N GLY A 70 13.62 -1.71 -10.47
CA GLY A 70 13.88 -0.92 -9.27
C GLY A 70 15.34 -0.49 -9.12
N HIS A 71 16.29 -1.32 -9.58
CA HIS A 71 17.72 -0.97 -9.56
C HIS A 71 18.10 0.17 -10.51
N THR A 72 17.24 0.54 -11.45
CA THR A 72 17.57 1.64 -12.39
C THR A 72 17.80 2.97 -11.67
N ILE A 73 17.18 3.18 -10.52
CA ILE A 73 17.34 4.38 -9.69
C ILE A 73 18.76 4.51 -9.08
N ASP A 74 19.50 3.41 -9.03
CA ASP A 74 20.86 3.39 -8.50
C ASP A 74 21.91 3.74 -9.55
N HIS A 75 21.58 3.62 -10.85
CA HIS A 75 22.54 3.71 -11.94
C HIS A 75 22.18 4.76 -13.01
N LYS A 76 20.98 5.30 -12.99
CA LYS A 76 20.48 6.27 -13.97
C LYS A 76 20.09 7.58 -13.27
N PRO A 77 20.17 8.72 -13.98
CA PRO A 77 19.71 10.00 -13.45
C PRO A 77 18.26 9.90 -12.94
N VAL A 78 18.00 10.42 -11.74
CA VAL A 78 16.67 10.37 -11.09
C VAL A 78 15.60 10.93 -12.00
N LYS A 79 15.88 12.04 -12.70
CA LYS A 79 14.95 12.68 -13.64
C LYS A 79 14.51 11.73 -14.76
N LEU A 80 15.44 10.96 -15.31
CA LEU A 80 15.17 10.00 -16.39
C LEU A 80 14.30 8.84 -15.91
N VAL A 81 14.62 8.26 -14.75
CA VAL A 81 13.88 7.15 -14.16
C VAL A 81 12.43 7.59 -13.85
N VAL A 82 12.28 8.77 -13.25
CA VAL A 82 10.97 9.33 -12.92
C VAL A 82 10.15 9.63 -14.18
N PHE A 83 10.78 10.20 -15.22
CA PHE A 83 10.13 10.50 -16.49
C PHE A 83 9.54 9.23 -17.12
N PHE A 84 10.33 8.17 -17.30
CA PHE A 84 9.85 6.92 -17.89
C PHE A 84 8.81 6.21 -17.00
N ASN A 85 8.95 6.33 -15.68
CA ASN A 85 7.96 5.77 -14.77
C ASN A 85 6.60 6.48 -14.88
N PHE A 86 6.57 7.82 -14.96
CA PHE A 86 5.33 8.56 -15.20
C PHE A 86 4.75 8.27 -16.58
N LEU A 87 5.59 8.16 -17.61
CA LEU A 87 5.11 7.76 -18.93
C LEU A 87 4.42 6.39 -18.88
N GLY A 88 5.01 5.41 -18.18
CA GLY A 88 4.41 4.10 -17.96
C GLY A 88 3.08 4.19 -17.18
N LEU A 89 3.00 5.05 -16.16
CA LEU A 89 1.77 5.23 -15.38
C LEU A 89 0.66 5.89 -16.22
N ILE A 90 0.99 6.92 -17.01
CA ILE A 90 0.08 7.57 -17.94
C ILE A 90 -0.46 6.55 -18.97
N LEU A 91 0.43 5.78 -19.58
CA LEU A 91 0.03 4.73 -20.52
C LEU A 91 -0.87 3.69 -19.85
N SER A 92 -0.61 3.33 -18.60
CA SER A 92 -1.45 2.39 -17.86
C SER A 92 -2.86 2.95 -17.59
N CYS A 93 -2.99 4.23 -17.27
CA CYS A 93 -4.29 4.89 -17.12
C CYS A 93 -5.03 4.95 -18.47
N LEU A 94 -4.34 5.24 -19.57
CA LEU A 94 -4.94 5.23 -20.91
C LEU A 94 -5.35 3.81 -21.33
N LEU A 95 -4.53 2.80 -21.08
CA LEU A 95 -4.88 1.40 -21.33
C LEU A 95 -6.11 0.96 -20.53
N LEU A 96 -6.24 1.43 -19.28
CA LEU A 96 -7.43 1.20 -18.48
C LEU A 96 -8.67 1.84 -19.12
N SER A 97 -8.56 3.08 -19.62
CA SER A 97 -9.65 3.76 -20.32
C SER A 97 -10.07 3.03 -21.59
N PHE A 98 -9.11 2.55 -22.37
CA PHE A 98 -9.39 1.81 -23.62
C PHE A 98 -9.60 0.31 -23.40
N SER A 99 -9.64 -0.17 -22.16
CA SER A 99 -9.79 -1.59 -21.88
C SER A 99 -11.10 -2.18 -22.41
N THR A 100 -12.15 -1.38 -22.56
CA THR A 100 -13.44 -1.78 -23.12
C THR A 100 -13.35 -2.43 -24.52
N TYR A 101 -12.29 -2.12 -25.28
CA TYR A 101 -12.06 -2.78 -26.59
C TYR A 101 -11.56 -4.22 -26.47
N HIS A 102 -10.76 -4.53 -25.45
CA HIS A 102 -10.22 -5.88 -25.28
C HIS A 102 -9.68 -6.11 -23.86
N ILE A 103 -9.98 -7.28 -23.27
CA ILE A 103 -9.57 -7.64 -21.90
C ILE A 103 -8.05 -7.65 -21.70
N SER A 104 -7.25 -7.90 -22.75
CA SER A 104 -5.79 -7.84 -22.63
C SER A 104 -5.28 -6.45 -22.28
N LEU A 105 -5.98 -5.38 -22.71
CA LEU A 105 -5.64 -4.00 -22.33
C LEU A 105 -5.85 -3.79 -20.84
N LEU A 106 -6.91 -4.37 -20.27
CA LEU A 106 -7.14 -4.38 -18.82
C LEU A 106 -6.00 -5.07 -18.08
N ILE A 107 -5.59 -6.26 -18.53
CA ILE A 107 -4.49 -7.02 -17.89
C ILE A 107 -3.19 -6.20 -17.92
N ILE A 108 -2.83 -5.62 -19.06
CA ILE A 108 -1.63 -4.80 -19.20
C ILE A 108 -1.74 -3.53 -18.36
N ALA A 109 -2.92 -2.89 -18.33
CA ALA A 109 -3.18 -1.73 -17.48
C ALA A 109 -2.95 -2.08 -16.00
N MET A 110 -3.49 -3.21 -15.51
CA MET A 110 -3.30 -3.64 -14.13
C MET A 110 -1.84 -3.89 -13.80
N ILE A 111 -1.08 -4.57 -14.66
CA ILE A 111 0.37 -4.75 -14.49
C ILE A 111 1.07 -3.40 -14.40
N GLY A 112 0.78 -2.49 -15.32
CA GLY A 112 1.39 -1.18 -15.40
C GLY A 112 1.06 -0.29 -14.19
N LEU A 113 -0.20 -0.21 -13.77
CA LEU A 113 -0.64 0.54 -12.58
C LEU A 113 0.05 0.03 -11.31
N ARG A 114 0.12 -1.29 -11.14
CA ARG A 114 0.77 -1.92 -9.98
C ARG A 114 2.29 -1.69 -10.00
N LEU A 115 2.93 -1.80 -11.15
CA LEU A 115 4.37 -1.59 -11.29
C LEU A 115 4.75 -0.12 -11.10
N THR A 116 4.16 0.77 -11.90
CA THR A 116 4.61 2.16 -11.98
C THR A 116 4.03 3.02 -10.86
N GLY A 117 2.75 2.84 -10.51
CA GLY A 117 2.08 3.58 -9.45
C GLY A 117 2.49 3.08 -8.07
N GLN A 118 2.02 1.90 -7.68
CA GLN A 118 2.27 1.40 -6.33
C GLN A 118 3.74 1.04 -6.07
N GLY A 119 4.38 0.33 -7.01
CA GLY A 119 5.74 -0.17 -6.86
C GLY A 119 6.78 0.92 -7.01
N MET A 120 7.01 1.38 -8.24
CA MET A 120 8.12 2.26 -8.59
C MET A 120 8.05 3.63 -7.95
N LEU A 121 6.91 4.35 -7.96
CA LEU A 121 6.84 5.68 -7.35
C LEU A 121 7.15 5.66 -5.86
N SER A 122 6.63 4.65 -5.14
CA SER A 122 6.94 4.44 -3.73
C SER A 122 8.41 4.10 -3.51
N HIS A 123 8.98 3.23 -4.36
CA HIS A 123 10.37 2.83 -4.30
C HIS A 123 11.33 4.01 -4.59
N ILE A 124 11.08 4.77 -5.65
CA ILE A 124 11.88 5.95 -6.00
C ILE A 124 11.86 6.96 -4.85
N SER A 125 10.69 7.28 -4.32
CA SER A 125 10.55 8.20 -3.19
C SER A 125 11.39 7.76 -2.00
N GLN A 126 11.26 6.51 -1.57
CA GLN A 126 11.98 5.98 -0.42
C GLN A 126 13.49 5.96 -0.65
N THR A 127 13.94 5.51 -1.82
CA THR A 127 15.36 5.40 -2.16
C THR A 127 16.02 6.78 -2.23
N VAL A 128 15.40 7.71 -2.97
CA VAL A 128 15.95 9.06 -3.14
C VAL A 128 15.97 9.83 -1.81
N MET A 129 14.88 9.79 -1.04
CA MET A 129 14.82 10.47 0.26
C MET A 129 15.80 9.87 1.28
N SER A 130 15.93 8.55 1.31
CA SER A 130 16.86 7.87 2.22
C SER A 130 18.32 8.20 1.88
N ARG A 131 18.66 8.23 0.58
CA ARG A 131 20.02 8.50 0.06
C ARG A 131 20.42 9.96 0.28
N TYR A 132 19.59 10.89 -0.19
CA TYR A 132 19.88 12.31 -0.17
C TYR A 132 19.99 12.90 1.25
N TYR A 133 19.20 12.40 2.19
CA TYR A 133 19.16 12.98 3.54
C TYR A 133 20.02 12.25 4.58
N GLY A 134 20.64 11.12 4.27
CA GLY A 134 21.59 10.44 5.16
C GLY A 134 21.18 10.44 6.66
N ALA A 135 21.81 11.29 7.45
CA ALA A 135 21.54 11.42 8.88
C ALA A 135 20.10 11.88 9.23
N ASN A 136 19.42 12.61 8.33
CA ASN A 136 18.04 13.07 8.50
C ASN A 136 17.01 12.21 7.72
N ARG A 137 17.43 11.03 7.21
CA ARG A 137 16.58 10.14 6.40
C ARG A 137 15.23 9.82 7.04
N GLY A 138 15.18 9.62 8.35
CA GLY A 138 13.94 9.33 9.06
C GLY A 138 12.91 10.46 8.95
N LYS A 139 13.34 11.73 9.06
CA LYS A 139 12.47 12.89 8.88
C LYS A 139 11.99 13.01 7.44
N ALA A 140 12.89 12.84 6.47
CA ALA A 140 12.57 12.92 5.05
C ALA A 140 11.58 11.83 4.62
N LEU A 141 11.82 10.58 5.02
CA LEU A 141 10.93 9.44 4.76
C LEU A 141 9.55 9.62 5.40
N SER A 142 9.51 10.12 6.64
CA SER A 142 8.24 10.39 7.33
C SER A 142 7.41 11.44 6.58
N VAL A 143 8.04 12.53 6.15
CA VAL A 143 7.33 13.58 5.39
C VAL A 143 6.91 13.07 4.01
N ALA A 144 7.78 12.38 3.31
CA ALA A 144 7.45 11.79 2.02
C ALA A 144 6.25 10.82 2.13
N ALA A 145 6.20 9.99 3.18
CA ALA A 145 5.12 9.03 3.40
C ALA A 145 3.74 9.69 3.64
N LEU A 146 3.69 10.98 4.01
CA LEU A 146 2.42 11.71 4.16
C LEU A 146 1.66 11.91 2.84
N GLY A 147 2.32 11.69 1.71
CA GLY A 147 1.65 11.68 0.41
C GLY A 147 0.60 10.57 0.29
N PHE A 148 0.80 9.40 0.90
CA PHE A 148 -0.19 8.32 0.88
C PHE A 148 -1.53 8.72 1.50
N PRO A 149 -1.60 9.14 2.79
CA PRO A 149 -2.87 9.55 3.39
C PRO A 149 -3.52 10.73 2.66
N MET A 150 -2.71 11.65 2.09
CA MET A 150 -3.27 12.75 1.33
C MET A 150 -3.95 12.26 0.03
N GLY A 151 -3.34 11.30 -0.68
CA GLY A 151 -3.96 10.67 -1.85
C GLY A 151 -5.23 9.92 -1.48
N GLU A 152 -5.21 9.19 -0.37
CA GLU A 152 -6.38 8.47 0.19
C GLU A 152 -7.52 9.43 0.58
N ALA A 153 -7.21 10.66 1.00
CA ALA A 153 -8.21 11.65 1.35
C ALA A 153 -8.87 12.32 0.12
N ILE A 154 -8.11 12.52 -0.95
CA ILE A 154 -8.52 13.37 -2.08
C ILE A 154 -9.03 12.54 -3.26
N PHE A 155 -8.24 11.55 -3.71
CA PHE A 155 -8.53 10.87 -4.97
C PHE A 155 -9.82 10.06 -4.97
N PRO A 156 -10.26 9.37 -3.90
CA PRO A 156 -11.52 8.64 -3.94
C PRO A 156 -12.72 9.53 -4.27
N ILE A 157 -12.78 10.72 -3.68
CA ILE A 157 -13.87 11.69 -3.94
C ILE A 157 -13.84 12.15 -5.40
N CYS A 158 -12.67 12.58 -5.88
CA CYS A 158 -12.49 13.08 -7.25
C CYS A 158 -12.82 12.01 -8.29
N ILE A 159 -12.25 10.82 -8.15
CA ILE A 159 -12.39 9.73 -9.12
C ILE A 159 -13.81 9.16 -9.09
N THR A 160 -14.40 8.95 -7.91
CA THR A 160 -15.80 8.50 -7.81
C THR A 160 -16.76 9.49 -8.49
N THR A 161 -16.56 10.80 -8.27
CA THR A 161 -17.38 11.83 -8.93
C THR A 161 -17.26 11.73 -10.45
N LEU A 162 -16.06 11.55 -10.99
CA LEU A 162 -15.84 11.37 -12.42
C LEU A 162 -16.49 10.09 -12.95
N ILE A 163 -16.35 8.96 -12.24
CA ILE A 163 -16.93 7.67 -12.63
C ILE A 163 -18.46 7.79 -12.68
N VAL A 164 -19.09 8.31 -11.62
CA VAL A 164 -20.55 8.42 -11.53
C VAL A 164 -21.12 9.39 -12.57
N THR A 165 -20.37 10.45 -12.93
CA THR A 165 -20.87 11.48 -13.84
C THR A 165 -20.59 11.17 -15.31
N TYR A 166 -19.41 10.64 -15.61
CA TYR A 166 -18.89 10.53 -16.99
C TYR A 166 -18.45 9.10 -17.38
N GLY A 167 -18.53 8.14 -16.45
CA GLY A 167 -18.04 6.77 -16.65
C GLY A 167 -16.56 6.58 -16.30
N PHE A 168 -16.16 5.32 -16.18
CA PHE A 168 -14.81 4.98 -15.73
C PHE A 168 -13.72 5.27 -16.78
N GLU A 169 -14.06 5.22 -18.06
CA GLU A 169 -13.15 5.54 -19.15
C GLU A 169 -12.68 7.00 -19.06
N VAL A 170 -13.61 7.93 -18.85
CA VAL A 170 -13.31 9.35 -18.70
C VAL A 170 -12.54 9.63 -17.41
N ALA A 171 -12.86 8.92 -16.32
CA ALA A 171 -12.12 9.04 -15.07
C ALA A 171 -10.66 8.60 -15.23
N ALA A 172 -10.41 7.51 -15.99
CA ALA A 172 -9.06 7.03 -16.29
C ALA A 172 -8.31 8.02 -17.23
N GLN A 173 -8.99 8.60 -18.23
CA GLN A 173 -8.42 9.67 -19.10
C GLN A 173 -8.06 10.91 -18.31
N ALA A 174 -8.95 11.37 -17.42
CA ALA A 174 -8.70 12.52 -16.55
C ALA A 174 -7.49 12.26 -15.63
N SER A 175 -7.35 11.03 -15.11
CA SER A 175 -6.16 10.61 -14.35
C SER A 175 -4.89 10.71 -15.19
N ALA A 176 -4.91 10.22 -16.43
CA ALA A 176 -3.81 10.35 -17.36
C ALA A 176 -3.49 11.83 -17.67
N GLY A 177 -4.49 12.65 -17.93
CA GLY A 177 -4.33 14.09 -18.16
C GLY A 177 -3.70 14.83 -16.99
N PHE A 178 -4.10 14.50 -15.76
CA PHE A 178 -3.51 15.05 -14.54
C PHE A 178 -2.02 14.65 -14.40
N LEU A 179 -1.69 13.40 -14.70
CA LEU A 179 -0.30 12.90 -14.67
C LEU A 179 0.54 13.51 -15.80
N ILE A 180 -0.02 13.75 -16.99
CA ILE A 180 0.63 14.47 -18.10
C ILE A 180 0.97 15.90 -17.68
N LEU A 181 0.02 16.61 -17.07
CA LEU A 181 0.26 17.95 -16.55
C LEU A 181 1.40 17.97 -15.53
N TYR A 182 1.40 17.00 -14.60
CA TYR A 182 2.49 16.90 -13.64
C TYR A 182 3.84 16.58 -14.31
N LEU A 183 3.88 15.65 -15.27
CA LEU A 183 5.10 15.31 -16.01
C LEU A 183 5.64 16.50 -16.80
N PHE A 184 4.75 17.29 -17.40
CA PHE A 184 5.13 18.55 -18.06
C PHE A 184 5.75 19.54 -17.08
N LEU A 185 5.14 19.78 -15.93
CA LEU A 185 5.71 20.65 -14.88
C LEU A 185 7.05 20.11 -14.33
N LEU A 186 7.18 18.79 -14.20
CA LEU A 186 8.42 18.14 -13.76
C LEU A 186 9.56 18.32 -14.75
N SER A 187 9.28 18.40 -16.06
CA SER A 187 10.29 18.57 -17.10
C SER A 187 11.13 19.83 -16.92
N PHE A 188 10.56 20.89 -16.33
CA PHE A 188 11.23 22.15 -16.02
C PHE A 188 12.00 22.13 -14.69
N ARG A 189 11.85 21.08 -13.87
CA ARG A 189 12.59 20.96 -12.61
C ARG A 189 13.95 20.32 -12.83
N ASP A 190 14.97 20.94 -12.26
CA ASP A 190 16.25 20.29 -12.11
C ASP A 190 16.19 19.31 -10.92
N LEU A 191 16.60 18.06 -11.15
CA LEU A 191 16.70 17.01 -10.15
C LEU A 191 18.12 16.45 -10.01
N SER A 192 19.09 17.07 -10.70
CA SER A 192 20.49 16.61 -10.74
C SER A 192 21.15 16.55 -9.36
N TYR A 193 20.66 17.37 -8.42
CA TYR A 193 21.15 17.35 -7.04
C TYR A 193 20.88 16.01 -6.30
N PHE A 194 19.95 15.19 -6.78
CA PHE A 194 19.74 13.85 -6.25
C PHE A 194 20.69 12.79 -6.82
N ASP A 195 21.39 13.10 -7.90
CA ASP A 195 22.29 12.16 -8.59
C ASP A 195 23.69 12.08 -7.94
N GLN A 196 24.04 13.05 -7.08
CA GLN A 196 25.40 13.23 -6.55
C GLN A 196 25.84 12.16 -5.53
N GLU A 197 24.93 11.34 -5.01
CA GLU A 197 25.22 10.32 -3.99
C GLU A 197 24.94 8.89 -4.47
N SER A 198 25.08 8.62 -5.74
CA SER A 198 24.97 7.27 -6.31
C SER A 198 26.10 6.36 -5.84
N GLN A 199 26.06 5.89 -4.59
CA GLN A 199 26.93 4.81 -4.16
C GLN A 199 26.42 3.51 -4.77
N VAL A 200 27.26 2.86 -5.58
CA VAL A 200 27.00 1.54 -6.16
C VAL A 200 26.85 0.54 -4.99
N ALA A 201 25.62 0.29 -4.56
CA ALA A 201 25.36 -0.80 -3.66
C ALA A 201 25.62 -2.11 -4.43
N GLU A 202 26.53 -2.93 -3.95
CA GLU A 202 26.76 -4.27 -4.51
C GLU A 202 25.44 -5.04 -4.54
N LYS A 203 25.13 -5.63 -5.70
CA LYS A 203 23.94 -6.46 -5.85
C LYS A 203 24.04 -7.64 -4.90
N PRO A 204 23.10 -7.81 -3.95
CA PRO A 204 23.14 -8.99 -3.10
C PRO A 204 23.04 -10.25 -3.97
N SER A 205 23.92 -11.21 -3.78
CA SER A 205 23.86 -12.49 -4.49
C SER A 205 22.53 -13.18 -4.21
N LEU A 206 21.78 -13.56 -5.25
CA LEU A 206 20.51 -14.30 -5.12
C LEU A 206 20.67 -15.59 -4.29
N LYS A 207 21.83 -16.26 -4.39
CA LYS A 207 22.15 -17.45 -3.59
C LYS A 207 22.28 -17.13 -2.10
N LEU A 208 22.89 -15.99 -1.77
CA LEU A 208 23.03 -15.54 -0.37
C LEU A 208 21.67 -15.17 0.22
N LEU A 209 20.86 -14.41 -0.53
CA LEU A 209 19.48 -14.07 -0.13
C LEU A 209 18.62 -15.34 0.08
N ALA A 210 18.69 -16.32 -0.82
CA ALA A 210 17.94 -17.57 -0.68
C ALA A 210 18.36 -18.37 0.56
N LYS A 211 19.66 -18.39 0.88
CA LYS A 211 20.17 -19.03 2.11
C LYS A 211 19.70 -18.33 3.37
N ASP A 212 19.76 -16.99 3.38
CA ASP A 212 19.29 -16.16 4.51
C ASP A 212 17.79 -16.32 4.71
N PHE A 213 16.99 -16.32 3.64
CA PHE A 213 15.55 -16.54 3.71
C PHE A 213 15.20 -17.94 4.23
N GLY A 214 15.93 -19.00 3.79
CA GLY A 214 15.71 -20.35 4.28
C GLY A 214 15.97 -20.49 5.80
N GLY A 215 16.96 -19.78 6.32
CA GLY A 215 17.23 -19.70 7.76
C GLY A 215 16.17 -18.92 8.53
N LEU A 216 15.72 -17.78 7.98
CA LEU A 216 14.71 -16.94 8.60
C LEU A 216 13.32 -17.59 8.64
N ILE A 217 12.91 -18.29 7.57
CA ILE A 217 11.60 -18.97 7.52
C ILE A 217 11.51 -20.08 8.59
N LYS A 218 12.62 -20.75 8.91
CA LYS A 218 12.68 -21.77 9.97
C LYS A 218 12.76 -21.17 11.39
N ASP A 219 12.99 -19.88 11.52
CA ASP A 219 13.07 -19.21 12.81
C ASP A 219 11.67 -19.12 13.45
N ARG A 220 11.54 -19.58 14.70
CA ARG A 220 10.31 -19.48 15.49
C ARG A 220 9.75 -18.05 15.55
N ARG A 221 10.64 -17.05 15.59
CA ARG A 221 10.27 -15.62 15.61
C ARG A 221 9.55 -15.20 14.35
N PHE A 222 9.95 -15.74 13.19
CA PHE A 222 9.27 -15.51 11.92
C PHE A 222 7.82 -16.04 11.98
N GLY A 223 7.63 -17.28 12.44
CA GLY A 223 6.29 -17.88 12.59
C GLY A 223 5.37 -17.13 13.56
N ILE A 224 5.92 -16.35 14.50
CA ILE A 224 5.14 -15.52 15.42
C ILE A 224 4.76 -14.16 14.77
N LEU A 225 5.70 -13.53 14.07
CA LEU A 225 5.52 -12.18 13.53
C LEU A 225 4.83 -12.15 12.16
N MET A 226 5.15 -13.11 11.29
CA MET A 226 4.70 -13.10 9.91
C MET A 226 3.15 -13.16 9.78
N PRO A 227 2.40 -14.00 10.53
CA PRO A 227 0.95 -14.07 10.39
C PRO A 227 0.24 -12.74 10.59
N SER A 228 0.65 -11.94 11.56
CA SER A 228 0.03 -10.62 11.80
C SER A 228 0.33 -9.64 10.66
N THR A 229 1.55 -9.63 10.12
CA THR A 229 1.92 -8.78 8.98
C THR A 229 1.21 -9.23 7.70
N PHE A 230 1.11 -10.55 7.48
CA PHE A 230 0.41 -11.14 6.35
C PHE A 230 -1.09 -10.82 6.41
N MET A 231 -1.74 -11.07 7.55
CA MET A 231 -3.18 -10.85 7.72
C MET A 231 -3.56 -9.38 7.65
N LEU A 232 -2.73 -8.45 8.13
CA LEU A 232 -2.94 -7.02 7.92
C LEU A 232 -3.11 -6.70 6.42
N SER A 233 -2.15 -7.14 5.61
CA SER A 233 -2.14 -6.84 4.17
C SER A 233 -3.21 -7.62 3.42
N PHE A 234 -3.45 -8.88 3.81
CA PHE A 234 -4.48 -9.74 3.24
C PHE A 234 -5.87 -9.12 3.45
N THR A 235 -6.24 -8.84 4.70
CA THR A 235 -7.55 -8.30 5.05
C THR A 235 -7.77 -6.90 4.45
N SER A 236 -6.77 -6.04 4.53
CA SER A 236 -6.87 -4.70 3.94
C SER A 236 -7.07 -4.77 2.43
N THR A 237 -6.33 -5.63 1.72
CA THR A 237 -6.48 -5.76 0.26
C THR A 237 -7.78 -6.45 -0.11
N ALA A 238 -8.19 -7.50 0.61
CA ALA A 238 -9.44 -8.21 0.41
C ALA A 238 -10.64 -7.26 0.48
N VAL A 239 -10.73 -6.49 1.56
CA VAL A 239 -11.86 -5.57 1.75
C VAL A 239 -11.75 -4.36 0.84
N PHE A 240 -10.58 -3.72 0.72
CA PHE A 240 -10.43 -2.52 -0.09
C PHE A 240 -10.60 -2.76 -1.59
N LEU A 241 -10.31 -3.95 -2.11
CA LEU A 241 -10.51 -4.21 -3.54
C LEU A 241 -11.99 -4.35 -3.89
N TYR A 242 -12.75 -5.06 -3.07
CA TYR A 242 -14.18 -5.31 -3.32
C TYR A 242 -15.11 -4.39 -2.52
N GLN A 243 -14.58 -3.35 -1.86
CA GLN A 243 -15.36 -2.47 -0.98
C GLN A 243 -16.55 -1.81 -1.67
N TYR A 244 -16.41 -1.44 -2.95
CA TYR A 244 -17.51 -0.80 -3.68
C TYR A 244 -18.56 -1.82 -4.13
N THR A 245 -18.18 -3.05 -4.46
CA THR A 245 -19.11 -4.17 -4.64
C THR A 245 -19.93 -4.41 -3.37
N PHE A 246 -19.28 -4.40 -2.20
CA PHE A 246 -19.98 -4.56 -0.91
C PHE A 246 -20.86 -3.36 -0.56
N VAL A 247 -20.45 -2.14 -0.92
CA VAL A 247 -21.24 -0.92 -0.75
C VAL A 247 -22.51 -0.97 -1.57
N GLU A 248 -22.44 -1.44 -2.82
CA GLU A 248 -23.59 -1.61 -3.72
C GLU A 248 -24.52 -2.71 -3.23
N GLU A 249 -23.99 -3.87 -2.79
CA GLU A 249 -24.77 -4.96 -2.22
C GLU A 249 -25.58 -4.52 -0.99
N LYS A 250 -25.00 -3.64 -0.14
CA LYS A 250 -25.65 -3.03 1.03
C LYS A 250 -26.62 -1.90 0.67
N GLY A 251 -26.68 -1.47 -0.60
CA GLY A 251 -27.48 -0.32 -1.02
C GLY A 251 -26.98 1.02 -0.45
N TRP A 252 -25.72 1.12 -0.08
CA TRP A 252 -25.13 2.35 0.47
C TRP A 252 -24.71 3.31 -0.65
N SER A 253 -24.66 4.60 -0.32
CA SER A 253 -24.20 5.62 -1.27
C SER A 253 -22.69 5.49 -1.52
N VAL A 254 -22.32 5.19 -2.77
CA VAL A 254 -20.92 5.08 -3.23
C VAL A 254 -20.17 6.40 -3.01
N SER A 255 -20.80 7.54 -3.32
CA SER A 255 -20.18 8.85 -3.13
C SER A 255 -19.93 9.18 -1.65
N LEU A 256 -20.87 8.83 -0.77
CA LEU A 256 -20.71 9.05 0.67
C LEU A 256 -19.62 8.11 1.25
N TYR A 257 -19.57 6.86 0.79
CA TYR A 257 -18.50 5.94 1.17
C TYR A 257 -17.13 6.46 0.74
N ALA A 258 -17.01 6.96 -0.50
CA ALA A 258 -15.77 7.58 -0.99
C ALA A 258 -15.34 8.78 -0.13
N ALA A 259 -16.30 9.60 0.34
CA ALA A 259 -16.01 10.70 1.25
C ALA A 259 -15.49 10.22 2.62
N PHE A 260 -15.94 9.06 3.10
CA PHE A 260 -15.46 8.48 4.36
C PHE A 260 -13.98 8.08 4.33
N PHE A 261 -13.39 7.89 3.15
CA PHE A 261 -11.94 7.71 3.02
C PHE A 261 -11.13 8.90 3.55
N THR A 262 -11.69 10.09 3.54
CA THR A 262 -11.06 11.24 4.21
C THR A 262 -10.92 10.98 5.71
N GLY A 263 -11.94 10.40 6.34
CA GLY A 263 -11.88 10.00 7.76
C GLY A 263 -10.83 8.92 8.02
N TYR A 264 -10.76 7.91 7.16
CA TYR A 264 -9.69 6.90 7.18
C TYR A 264 -8.31 7.54 7.08
N ALA A 265 -8.09 8.41 6.10
CA ALA A 265 -6.81 9.06 5.83
C ALA A 265 -6.35 9.95 7.00
N ILE A 266 -7.26 10.76 7.58
CA ILE A 266 -6.98 11.58 8.76
C ILE A 266 -6.60 10.69 9.94
N THR A 267 -7.38 9.65 10.20
CA THR A 267 -7.11 8.72 11.30
C THR A 267 -5.76 8.04 11.11
N ARG A 268 -5.48 7.52 9.92
CA ARG A 268 -4.20 6.90 9.58
C ARG A 268 -3.03 7.86 9.78
N PHE A 269 -3.17 9.11 9.34
CA PHE A 269 -2.16 10.15 9.54
C PHE A 269 -1.88 10.40 11.02
N VAL A 270 -2.92 10.70 11.80
CA VAL A 270 -2.81 10.97 13.24
C VAL A 270 -2.18 9.77 13.97
N MET A 271 -2.65 8.57 13.67
CA MET A 271 -2.18 7.34 14.31
C MET A 271 -0.76 6.94 13.89
N SER A 272 -0.29 7.37 12.72
CA SER A 272 1.12 7.16 12.33
C SER A 272 2.09 7.97 13.22
N VAL A 273 1.69 9.17 13.60
CA VAL A 273 2.46 10.02 14.53
C VAL A 273 2.38 9.48 15.96
N ILE A 274 1.16 9.14 16.42
CA ILE A 274 0.93 8.59 17.77
C ILE A 274 1.63 7.24 17.93
N GLY A 275 1.62 6.40 16.90
CA GLY A 275 2.28 5.09 16.91
C GLY A 275 3.77 5.17 17.20
N GLY A 276 4.46 6.18 16.65
CA GLY A 276 5.86 6.45 16.97
C GLY A 276 6.06 6.73 18.46
N LEU A 277 5.25 7.66 19.03
CA LEU A 277 5.31 8.01 20.46
C LEU A 277 4.99 6.81 21.36
N TRP A 278 4.07 5.94 20.93
CA TRP A 278 3.71 4.74 21.68
C TRP A 278 4.81 3.69 21.67
N VAL A 279 5.53 3.52 20.56
CA VAL A 279 6.68 2.61 20.47
C VAL A 279 7.75 3.02 21.47
N ASP A 280 8.06 4.31 21.56
CA ASP A 280 9.05 4.83 22.50
C ASP A 280 8.62 4.62 23.98
N LYS A 281 7.30 4.67 24.25
CA LYS A 281 6.76 4.55 25.62
C LYS A 281 6.52 3.10 26.05
N PHE A 282 6.02 2.23 25.15
CA PHE A 282 5.46 0.92 25.51
C PHE A 282 6.22 -0.29 24.93
N THR A 283 7.28 -0.10 24.17
CA THR A 283 7.99 -1.08 23.36
C THR A 283 7.22 -1.58 22.13
N ALA A 284 7.95 -1.88 21.06
CA ALA A 284 7.33 -2.35 19.83
C ALA A 284 6.69 -3.74 19.99
N LYS A 285 7.29 -4.64 20.74
CA LYS A 285 6.74 -5.98 21.03
C LYS A 285 5.38 -5.93 21.68
N LYS A 286 5.19 -5.04 22.68
CA LYS A 286 3.91 -4.90 23.37
C LYS A 286 2.84 -4.40 22.42
N LEU A 287 3.13 -3.36 21.63
CA LEU A 287 2.18 -2.78 20.68
C LEU A 287 1.84 -3.75 19.55
N TYR A 288 2.82 -4.51 19.06
CA TYR A 288 2.63 -5.49 17.99
C TYR A 288 1.61 -6.57 18.33
N ARG A 289 1.49 -6.93 19.60
CA ARG A 289 0.52 -7.93 20.05
C ARG A 289 -0.95 -7.47 19.91
N PHE A 290 -1.19 -6.17 19.82
CA PHE A 290 -2.55 -5.60 19.88
C PHE A 290 -2.91 -4.72 18.67
N PHE A 291 -1.96 -4.36 17.79
CA PHE A 291 -2.19 -3.37 16.76
C PHE A 291 -3.26 -3.77 15.71
N LEU A 292 -3.56 -5.07 15.55
CA LEU A 292 -4.61 -5.56 14.65
C LEU A 292 -6.03 -5.49 15.25
N ILE A 293 -6.16 -5.30 16.57
CA ILE A 293 -7.45 -5.31 17.24
C ILE A 293 -8.43 -4.29 16.66
N PRO A 294 -8.06 -3.02 16.42
CA PRO A 294 -9.01 -2.07 15.86
C PRO A 294 -9.56 -2.53 14.51
N GLN A 295 -8.71 -2.99 13.59
CA GLN A 295 -9.17 -3.50 12.29
C GLN A 295 -10.12 -4.70 12.44
N ALA A 296 -9.78 -5.65 13.31
CA ALA A 296 -10.65 -6.79 13.56
C ALA A 296 -12.02 -6.34 14.08
N LEU A 297 -12.06 -5.46 15.08
CA LEU A 297 -13.31 -4.93 15.62
C LEU A 297 -14.11 -4.13 14.60
N GLY A 298 -13.44 -3.38 13.71
CA GLY A 298 -14.08 -2.61 12.65
C GLY A 298 -14.80 -3.46 11.60
N LEU A 299 -14.38 -4.71 11.38
CA LEU A 299 -15.03 -5.62 10.45
C LEU A 299 -16.46 -5.97 10.87
N LEU A 300 -16.75 -6.07 12.18
CA LEU A 300 -18.06 -6.47 12.66
C LEU A 300 -19.17 -5.46 12.32
N PRO A 301 -19.05 -4.15 12.62
CA PRO A 301 -20.04 -3.17 12.20
C PRO A 301 -20.15 -3.07 10.67
N PHE A 302 -19.06 -3.24 9.94
CA PHE A 302 -19.08 -3.27 8.46
C PHE A 302 -19.93 -4.42 7.92
N ALA A 303 -19.84 -5.61 8.53
CA ALA A 303 -20.63 -6.78 8.13
C ALA A 303 -22.12 -6.67 8.50
N PHE A 304 -22.41 -6.25 9.74
CA PHE A 304 -23.73 -6.47 10.34
C PHE A 304 -24.60 -5.23 10.49
N MET A 305 -24.03 -4.01 10.39
CA MET A 305 -24.85 -2.80 10.40
C MET A 305 -25.48 -2.56 9.04
N ASP A 306 -26.76 -2.24 9.00
CA ASP A 306 -27.47 -1.82 7.80
C ASP A 306 -27.14 -0.34 7.46
N SER A 307 -26.84 0.44 8.48
CA SER A 307 -26.43 1.83 8.31
C SER A 307 -25.02 1.95 7.75
N ILE A 308 -24.81 2.88 6.83
CA ILE A 308 -23.48 3.24 6.28
C ILE A 308 -22.48 3.68 7.37
N LEU A 309 -22.94 3.98 8.59
CA LEU A 309 -22.04 4.23 9.73
C LEU A 309 -21.16 3.02 10.04
N GLY A 310 -21.60 1.80 9.74
CA GLY A 310 -20.77 0.60 9.84
C GLY A 310 -19.52 0.69 8.99
N ALA A 311 -19.63 1.23 7.78
CA ALA A 311 -18.52 1.50 6.90
C ALA A 311 -17.56 2.58 7.46
N LEU A 312 -18.10 3.67 8.01
CA LEU A 312 -17.30 4.72 8.65
C LEU A 312 -16.49 4.17 9.84
N ILE A 313 -17.12 3.38 10.68
CA ILE A 313 -16.46 2.74 11.85
C ILE A 313 -15.35 1.81 11.36
N PHE A 314 -15.59 0.98 10.34
CA PHE A 314 -14.59 0.11 9.74
C PHE A 314 -13.38 0.90 9.22
N LEU A 315 -13.62 1.97 8.47
CA LEU A 315 -12.57 2.81 7.90
C LEU A 315 -11.74 3.50 8.98
N ILE A 316 -12.36 4.06 10.02
CA ILE A 316 -11.66 4.65 11.15
C ILE A 316 -10.82 3.60 11.89
N MET A 317 -11.39 2.44 12.23
CA MET A 317 -10.69 1.36 12.93
C MET A 317 -9.52 0.80 12.10
N THR A 318 -9.71 0.66 10.80
CA THR A 318 -8.63 0.28 9.86
C THR A 318 -7.56 1.37 9.77
N GLY A 319 -7.95 2.65 9.79
CA GLY A 319 -7.03 3.79 9.84
C GLY A 319 -6.16 3.78 11.11
N ILE A 320 -6.72 3.42 12.27
CA ILE A 320 -5.95 3.24 13.51
C ILE A 320 -4.90 2.15 13.33
N THR A 321 -5.30 0.97 12.87
CA THR A 321 -4.38 -0.15 12.66
C THR A 321 -3.28 0.17 11.65
N THR A 322 -3.64 0.65 10.46
CA THR A 322 -2.67 0.92 9.38
C THR A 322 -1.75 2.10 9.69
N GLY A 323 -2.24 3.10 10.43
CA GLY A 323 -1.44 4.21 10.91
C GLY A 323 -0.33 3.75 11.86
N VAL A 324 -0.67 2.94 12.84
CA VAL A 324 0.30 2.42 13.84
C VAL A 324 1.22 1.36 13.21
N ALA A 325 0.72 0.55 12.26
CA ALA A 325 1.41 -0.63 11.74
C ALA A 325 2.78 -0.34 11.14
N GLY A 326 2.94 0.77 10.40
CA GLY A 326 4.21 1.11 9.75
C GLY A 326 5.36 1.22 10.75
N THR A 327 5.15 1.97 11.82
CA THR A 327 6.15 2.21 12.87
C THR A 327 6.36 0.98 13.74
N VAL A 328 5.27 0.36 14.20
CA VAL A 328 5.34 -0.81 15.11
C VAL A 328 6.00 -2.00 14.42
N LYS A 329 5.69 -2.27 13.14
CA LYS A 329 6.30 -3.34 12.37
C LYS A 329 7.81 -3.15 12.22
N SER A 330 8.24 -1.98 11.78
CA SER A 330 9.67 -1.70 11.60
C SER A 330 10.44 -1.79 12.91
N ALA A 331 9.87 -1.25 13.99
CA ALA A 331 10.49 -1.26 15.31
C ALA A 331 10.56 -2.67 15.92
N VAL A 332 9.50 -3.49 15.80
CA VAL A 332 9.51 -4.86 16.36
C VAL A 332 10.51 -5.76 15.63
N LEU A 333 10.69 -5.59 14.31
CA LEU A 333 11.69 -6.36 13.57
C LEU A 333 13.11 -6.00 14.03
N ALA A 334 13.39 -4.72 14.28
CA ALA A 334 14.66 -4.28 14.84
C ALA A 334 14.88 -4.81 16.29
N GLU A 335 13.84 -4.77 17.13
CA GLU A 335 13.88 -5.24 18.52
C GLU A 335 14.08 -6.77 18.62
N VAL A 336 13.53 -7.54 17.68
CA VAL A 336 13.56 -9.02 17.72
C VAL A 336 14.77 -9.61 16.99
N TYR A 337 15.18 -9.02 15.86
CA TYR A 337 16.26 -9.56 15.01
C TYR A 337 17.56 -8.78 15.10
N GLY A 338 17.55 -7.59 15.73
CA GLY A 338 18.69 -6.68 15.73
C GLY A 338 18.84 -5.92 14.41
N THR A 339 19.74 -4.94 14.41
CA THR A 339 19.94 -4.05 13.25
C THR A 339 20.80 -4.67 12.14
N GLN A 340 21.67 -5.63 12.46
CA GLN A 340 22.60 -6.23 11.50
C GLN A 340 21.91 -7.03 10.38
N LYS A 341 20.81 -7.75 10.70
CA LYS A 341 20.04 -8.59 9.76
C LYS A 341 18.77 -7.93 9.27
N LEU A 342 18.54 -6.67 9.64
CA LEU A 342 17.27 -5.99 9.41
C LEU A 342 16.91 -5.88 7.91
N GLY A 343 17.89 -5.74 7.03
CA GLY A 343 17.68 -5.70 5.58
C GLY A 343 17.07 -6.98 5.02
N ALA A 344 17.67 -8.14 5.33
CA ALA A 344 17.16 -9.43 4.87
C ALA A 344 15.78 -9.75 5.49
N VAL A 345 15.59 -9.44 6.77
CA VAL A 345 14.31 -9.62 7.46
C VAL A 345 13.22 -8.75 6.83
N ASN A 346 13.46 -7.45 6.62
CA ASN A 346 12.50 -6.56 5.98
C ASN A 346 12.14 -7.02 4.56
N SER A 347 13.12 -7.51 3.78
CA SER A 347 12.88 -8.05 2.43
C SER A 347 11.94 -9.25 2.46
N LEU A 348 12.17 -10.20 3.37
CA LEU A 348 11.32 -11.39 3.52
C LEU A 348 9.88 -11.02 3.95
N PHE A 349 9.74 -10.10 4.91
CA PHE A 349 8.42 -9.62 5.33
C PHE A 349 7.71 -8.84 4.21
N SER A 350 8.42 -8.03 3.43
CA SER A 350 7.86 -7.33 2.29
C SER A 350 7.39 -8.30 1.19
N MET A 351 8.17 -9.33 0.90
CA MET A 351 7.77 -10.39 -0.03
C MET A 351 6.50 -11.12 0.45
N SER A 352 6.42 -11.44 1.74
CA SER A 352 5.22 -12.06 2.33
C SER A 352 3.98 -11.14 2.22
N MET A 353 4.16 -9.82 2.39
CA MET A 353 3.09 -8.84 2.20
C MET A 353 2.62 -8.80 0.74
N ILE A 354 3.53 -8.83 -0.23
CA ILE A 354 3.18 -8.84 -1.66
C ILE A 354 2.36 -10.09 -2.00
N LEU A 355 2.82 -11.27 -1.55
CA LEU A 355 2.08 -12.52 -1.73
C LEU A 355 0.68 -12.45 -1.10
N SER A 356 0.58 -11.85 0.07
CA SER A 356 -0.69 -11.60 0.76
C SER A 356 -1.63 -10.72 -0.06
N THR A 357 -1.12 -9.60 -0.61
CA THR A 357 -1.92 -8.68 -1.43
C THR A 357 -2.33 -9.27 -2.78
N ALA A 358 -1.61 -10.24 -3.30
CA ALA A 358 -2.00 -10.98 -4.51
C ALA A 358 -3.02 -12.10 -4.19
N ALA A 359 -2.80 -12.85 -3.10
CA ALA A 359 -3.67 -13.95 -2.72
C ALA A 359 -5.08 -13.50 -2.26
N ALA A 360 -5.19 -12.34 -1.62
CA ALA A 360 -6.44 -11.86 -1.06
C ALA A 360 -7.55 -11.67 -2.11
N PRO A 361 -7.35 -10.92 -3.20
CA PRO A 361 -8.35 -10.77 -4.23
C PRO A 361 -8.74 -12.07 -4.92
N LEU A 362 -7.76 -12.94 -5.16
CA LEU A 362 -7.98 -14.24 -5.78
C LEU A 362 -8.92 -15.11 -4.93
N LEU A 363 -8.63 -15.22 -3.63
CA LEU A 363 -9.39 -16.07 -2.73
C LEU A 363 -10.78 -15.50 -2.41
N ILE A 364 -10.86 -14.20 -2.13
CA ILE A 364 -12.13 -13.55 -1.79
C ILE A 364 -13.04 -13.46 -3.02
N GLY A 365 -12.50 -13.10 -4.19
CA GLY A 365 -13.28 -13.09 -5.43
C GLY A 365 -13.82 -14.48 -5.78
N PHE A 366 -13.02 -15.53 -5.63
CA PHE A 366 -13.49 -16.90 -5.80
C PHE A 366 -14.63 -17.26 -4.82
N LEU A 367 -14.54 -16.87 -3.56
CA LEU A 367 -15.60 -17.12 -2.58
C LEU A 367 -16.89 -16.34 -2.90
N ILE A 368 -16.79 -15.12 -3.40
CA ILE A 368 -17.92 -14.34 -3.90
C ILE A 368 -18.59 -15.08 -5.06
N ASP A 369 -17.82 -15.58 -6.04
CA ASP A 369 -18.33 -16.33 -7.17
C ASP A 369 -19.05 -17.64 -6.75
N GLN A 370 -18.65 -18.23 -5.62
CA GLN A 370 -19.33 -19.40 -5.04
C GLN A 370 -20.62 -19.02 -4.28
N GLY A 371 -21.02 -17.76 -4.28
CA GLY A 371 -22.22 -17.27 -3.60
C GLY A 371 -22.07 -17.14 -2.09
N VAL A 372 -20.85 -17.07 -1.55
CA VAL A 372 -20.64 -16.83 -0.12
C VAL A 372 -21.07 -15.41 0.21
N ALA A 373 -22.11 -15.26 1.02
CA ALA A 373 -22.66 -13.97 1.38
C ALA A 373 -21.62 -13.10 2.14
N PHE A 374 -21.66 -11.81 1.89
CA PHE A 374 -20.75 -10.79 2.43
C PHE A 374 -20.47 -10.92 3.93
N PRO A 375 -21.48 -11.09 4.84
CA PRO A 375 -21.20 -11.22 6.27
C PRO A 375 -20.27 -12.39 6.61
N TYR A 376 -20.41 -13.53 5.91
CA TYR A 376 -19.56 -14.70 6.16
C TYR A 376 -18.12 -14.49 5.68
N LEU A 377 -17.92 -13.78 4.56
CA LEU A 377 -16.58 -13.38 4.10
C LEU A 377 -15.90 -12.52 5.15
N ILE A 378 -16.59 -11.52 5.68
CA ILE A 378 -16.05 -10.63 6.71
C ILE A 378 -15.80 -11.37 8.03
N LEU A 379 -16.68 -12.29 8.44
CA LEU A 379 -16.45 -13.14 9.61
C LEU A 379 -15.23 -14.04 9.45
N THR A 380 -15.00 -14.57 8.24
CA THR A 380 -13.80 -15.35 7.95
C THR A 380 -12.54 -14.51 8.13
N LEU A 381 -12.53 -13.29 7.58
CA LEU A 381 -11.41 -12.35 7.74
C LEU A 381 -11.21 -11.95 9.21
N PHE A 382 -12.29 -11.71 9.94
CA PHE A 382 -12.26 -11.45 11.39
C PHE A 382 -11.63 -12.61 12.15
N GLY A 383 -12.07 -13.87 11.89
CA GLY A 383 -11.51 -15.08 12.51
C GLY A 383 -10.01 -15.24 12.23
N LEU A 384 -9.58 -15.02 10.99
CA LEU A 384 -8.17 -15.08 10.60
C LEU A 384 -7.33 -14.00 11.31
N LEU A 385 -7.86 -12.77 11.45
CA LEU A 385 -7.21 -11.71 12.23
C LEU A 385 -7.11 -12.10 13.71
N LEU A 386 -8.16 -12.68 14.31
CA LEU A 386 -8.12 -13.15 15.69
C LEU A 386 -7.03 -14.22 15.88
N LEU A 387 -6.92 -15.19 14.96
CA LEU A 387 -5.87 -16.20 15.01
C LEU A 387 -4.48 -15.57 14.94
N ALA A 388 -4.28 -14.56 14.07
CA ALA A 388 -3.03 -13.83 13.99
C ALA A 388 -2.72 -13.04 15.27
N ILE A 389 -3.72 -12.40 15.88
CA ILE A 389 -3.61 -11.71 17.17
C ILE A 389 -3.22 -12.69 18.27
N LEU A 390 -3.90 -13.83 18.37
CA LEU A 390 -3.61 -14.87 19.36
C LEU A 390 -2.19 -15.44 19.18
N ASN A 391 -1.78 -15.70 17.92
CA ASN A 391 -0.42 -16.15 17.65
C ASN A 391 0.63 -15.12 18.07
N SER A 392 0.36 -13.82 17.85
CA SER A 392 1.29 -12.73 18.21
C SER A 392 1.49 -12.59 19.73
N GLN A 393 0.58 -13.13 20.57
CA GLN A 393 0.75 -13.10 22.03
C GLN A 393 2.01 -13.87 22.48
N ARG A 394 2.43 -14.88 21.71
CA ARG A 394 3.67 -15.63 21.95
C ARG A 394 4.93 -14.77 21.87
N LEU A 395 4.83 -13.56 21.31
CA LEU A 395 5.94 -12.62 21.25
C LEU A 395 6.40 -12.16 22.64
N GLY A 396 5.52 -12.23 23.64
CA GLY A 396 5.88 -11.91 25.03
C GLY A 396 6.99 -12.81 25.61
N SER A 397 7.13 -14.04 25.11
CA SER A 397 8.17 -14.98 25.55
C SER A 397 9.46 -14.93 24.73
N VAL A 398 9.54 -14.09 23.71
CA VAL A 398 10.74 -13.95 22.85
C VAL A 398 11.70 -12.95 23.50
N PRO A 399 12.97 -13.35 23.80
CA PRO A 399 13.95 -12.39 24.31
C PRO A 399 14.26 -11.31 23.27
N PRO A 400 14.71 -10.11 23.68
CA PRO A 400 15.25 -9.13 22.74
C PRO A 400 16.46 -9.69 22.01
N ALA A 401 16.79 -9.15 20.83
CA ALA A 401 18.04 -9.50 20.16
C ALA A 401 19.23 -9.19 21.11
N ALA A 402 20.22 -10.05 21.12
CA ALA A 402 21.48 -9.74 21.80
C ALA A 402 22.07 -8.47 21.16
N ALA A 403 22.50 -7.53 22.00
CA ALA A 403 23.04 -6.24 21.57
C ALA A 403 24.33 -6.39 20.75
#